data_23c982b0dffe9583e66b12f0c8081ed7
#
_entry.id   23c982b0dffe9583e66b12f0c8081ed7
#
_cell.length_a   1.000
_cell.length_b   1.000
_cell.length_c   1.000
_cell.angle_alpha   90.00
_cell.angle_beta   90.00
_cell.angle_gamma   90.00
#
_symmetry.space_group_name_H-M   'P 1'
#
loop_
_entity.id
_entity.type
_entity.pdbx_description
1 polymer ?
#
loop_
_entity_poly.entity_id
_entity_poly.type
_entity_poly.pdbx_seq_one_letter_code
_entity_poly.pdbx_strand_id
1 'polypeptide(L)'
;MRATWHGLCALSVLGLSILGCTPDLPSISGQVTVESLHSQLVSDDYLLRVRLPPGYDSDTTRKYPLIVQLDPTFVGLHQFDITAGLVSEYAAEGRWPEAIVVGPDYADPNTRLRDYVLPKPLTPSFSGQNVDLFYRVLKEEILPYVEQKYRIDSSLRILIGHSAGATAVYYITFRHAPPEPPLFSAAIAADNGIEEGFFTVERWHAERTNSLPMKLFTTRALWNGAVQEITYRALVDRISGRHYQGLSFAEETLDTDHGGAIRPSVDHGLSFIFGGSK
;
A
#
# COMPACT_ATOMS: atom_id res chain seq x y z
N MET A 1 61.54 -24.84 44.45
CA MET A 1 61.12 -23.43 44.52
C MET A 1 60.11 -23.22 43.41
N ARG A 2 58.89 -23.03 43.76
CA ARG A 2 57.76 -22.85 42.84
C ARG A 2 57.46 -21.36 42.70
N ALA A 3 57.41 -20.80 41.50
CA ALA A 3 56.98 -19.47 41.23
C ALA A 3 55.64 -19.55 40.40
N THR A 4 54.60 -19.14 41.01
CA THR A 4 53.25 -19.03 40.41
C THR A 4 53.07 -17.65 39.81
N TRP A 5 52.84 -17.59 38.50
CA TRP A 5 52.44 -16.37 37.81
C TRP A 5 50.91 -16.37 37.64
N HIS A 6 50.25 -15.41 38.25
CA HIS A 6 48.84 -15.09 38.00
C HIS A 6 48.80 -13.93 36.98
N GLY A 7 48.47 -14.23 35.74
CA GLY A 7 48.16 -13.23 34.76
C GLY A 7 46.65 -12.92 34.79
N LEU A 8 46.28 -11.74 35.22
CA LEU A 8 44.90 -11.19 35.01
C LEU A 8 44.78 -10.77 33.54
N CYS A 9 43.95 -11.48 32.77
CA CYS A 9 43.44 -10.94 31.52
C CYS A 9 42.22 -10.05 31.81
N ALA A 10 42.41 -8.74 31.70
CA ALA A 10 41.32 -7.80 31.64
C ALA A 10 40.67 -7.86 30.25
N LEU A 11 39.48 -8.47 30.13
CA LEU A 11 38.65 -8.33 28.94
C LEU A 11 38.03 -6.94 28.94
N SER A 12 38.55 -6.07 28.09
CA SER A 12 37.86 -4.83 27.73
C SER A 12 36.73 -5.16 26.75
N VAL A 13 35.48 -5.15 27.21
CA VAL A 13 34.28 -5.20 26.38
C VAL A 13 34.18 -3.86 25.68
N LEU A 14 34.62 -3.80 24.41
CA LEU A 14 34.25 -2.69 23.54
C LEU A 14 32.74 -2.77 23.30
N GLY A 15 31.97 -1.85 23.92
CA GLY A 15 30.59 -1.62 23.60
C GLY A 15 30.48 -1.09 22.17
N LEU A 16 30.12 -1.96 21.22
CA LEU A 16 29.66 -1.53 19.91
C LEU A 16 28.27 -0.89 20.12
N SER A 17 28.24 0.42 20.20
CA SER A 17 26.99 1.19 20.05
C SER A 17 26.55 1.00 18.61
N ILE A 18 25.60 0.10 18.38
CA ILE A 18 24.86 0.05 17.13
C ILE A 18 24.02 1.34 17.12
N LEU A 19 24.55 2.38 16.49
CA LEU A 19 23.76 3.50 16.04
C LEU A 19 22.78 2.96 14.99
N GLY A 20 21.60 2.53 15.44
CA GLY A 20 20.50 2.24 14.56
C GLY A 20 20.20 3.54 13.80
N CYS A 21 20.48 3.56 12.49
CA CYS A 21 19.93 4.57 11.61
C CYS A 21 18.41 4.47 11.72
N THR A 22 17.79 5.37 12.48
CA THR A 22 16.34 5.58 12.35
C THR A 22 16.09 6.06 10.92
N PRO A 23 15.16 5.43 10.18
CA PRO A 23 14.86 5.90 8.84
C PRO A 23 14.44 7.38 8.92
N ASP A 24 14.94 8.18 8.00
CA ASP A 24 14.57 9.58 7.86
C ASP A 24 13.12 9.65 7.34
N LEU A 25 12.18 9.62 8.28
CA LEU A 25 10.75 9.64 7.98
C LEU A 25 10.32 11.08 7.73
N PRO A 26 9.53 11.34 6.67
CA PRO A 26 8.99 12.68 6.43
C PRO A 26 8.04 13.08 7.56
N SER A 27 8.06 14.37 7.92
CA SER A 27 7.24 14.90 9.00
C SER A 27 5.76 14.89 8.64
N ILE A 28 4.93 14.38 9.54
CA ILE A 28 3.47 14.40 9.37
C ILE A 28 2.90 15.69 9.94
N SER A 29 2.18 16.44 9.12
CA SER A 29 1.36 17.57 9.55
C SER A 29 -0.11 17.19 9.65
N GLY A 30 -0.85 17.86 10.55
CA GLY A 30 -2.25 17.56 10.82
C GLY A 30 -2.43 16.60 12.01
N GLN A 31 -3.62 16.05 12.14
CA GLN A 31 -3.99 15.17 13.25
C GLN A 31 -3.89 13.71 12.84
N VAL A 32 -3.25 12.88 13.66
CA VAL A 32 -3.22 11.41 13.49
C VAL A 32 -3.95 10.77 14.66
N THR A 33 -4.90 9.90 14.35
CA THR A 33 -5.67 9.11 15.33
C THR A 33 -5.65 7.63 14.96
N VAL A 34 -5.98 6.78 15.92
CA VAL A 34 -6.22 5.35 15.70
C VAL A 34 -7.61 5.02 16.20
N GLU A 35 -8.39 4.32 15.38
CA GLU A 35 -9.78 3.96 15.66
C GLU A 35 -9.96 2.47 15.45
N SER A 36 -10.79 1.83 16.26
CA SER A 36 -11.16 0.43 16.09
C SER A 36 -12.43 0.33 15.26
N LEU A 37 -12.40 -0.57 14.26
CA LEU A 37 -13.56 -0.98 13.47
C LEU A 37 -13.72 -2.50 13.58
N HIS A 38 -14.80 -2.96 14.20
CA HIS A 38 -15.14 -4.37 14.22
C HIS A 38 -15.77 -4.78 12.89
N SER A 39 -15.09 -5.67 12.16
CA SER A 39 -15.60 -6.23 10.91
C SER A 39 -16.52 -7.41 11.19
N GLN A 40 -17.76 -7.33 10.73
CA GLN A 40 -18.72 -8.43 10.78
C GLN A 40 -18.37 -9.54 9.78
N LEU A 41 -17.71 -9.18 8.68
CA LEU A 41 -17.36 -10.11 7.61
C LEU A 41 -16.26 -11.10 8.03
N VAL A 42 -15.29 -10.64 8.83
CA VAL A 42 -14.17 -11.47 9.29
C VAL A 42 -14.22 -11.77 10.78
N SER A 43 -15.18 -11.20 11.53
CA SER A 43 -15.33 -11.30 12.99
C SER A 43 -14.03 -10.95 13.73
N ASP A 44 -13.41 -9.86 13.33
CA ASP A 44 -12.12 -9.38 13.84
C ASP A 44 -12.06 -7.85 13.80
N ASP A 45 -11.12 -7.24 14.50
CA ASP A 45 -10.99 -5.81 14.60
C ASP A 45 -9.88 -5.28 13.69
N TYR A 46 -10.19 -4.23 12.92
CA TYR A 46 -9.20 -3.40 12.24
C TYR A 46 -8.91 -2.15 13.07
N LEU A 47 -7.63 -1.82 13.19
CA LEU A 47 -7.17 -0.56 13.76
C LEU A 47 -6.95 0.43 12.62
N LEU A 48 -7.89 1.34 12.42
CA LEU A 48 -7.79 2.35 11.38
C LEU A 48 -6.93 3.51 11.86
N ARG A 49 -5.72 3.61 11.33
CA ARG A 49 -4.85 4.77 11.52
C ARG A 49 -5.28 5.85 10.54
N VAL A 50 -5.64 7.04 11.03
CA VAL A 50 -6.21 8.12 10.21
C VAL A 50 -5.40 9.38 10.36
N ARG A 51 -4.93 9.94 9.26
CA ARG A 51 -4.35 11.31 9.20
C ARG A 51 -5.36 12.25 8.57
N LEU A 52 -5.74 13.30 9.31
CA LEU A 52 -6.52 14.42 8.79
C LEU A 52 -5.58 15.58 8.45
N PRO A 53 -5.82 16.32 7.35
CA PRO A 53 -4.97 17.44 6.95
C PRO A 53 -5.05 18.62 7.92
N PRO A 54 -4.02 19.51 7.95
CA PRO A 54 -4.11 20.77 8.65
C PRO A 54 -5.35 21.58 8.22
N GLY A 55 -6.01 22.22 9.19
CA GLY A 55 -7.20 23.03 8.90
C GLY A 55 -8.47 22.22 8.60
N TYR A 56 -8.46 20.89 8.77
CA TYR A 56 -9.64 20.06 8.54
C TYR A 56 -10.87 20.57 9.31
N ASP A 57 -10.74 20.92 10.58
CA ASP A 57 -11.87 21.38 11.41
C ASP A 57 -12.32 22.81 11.07
N SER A 58 -11.45 23.63 10.49
CA SER A 58 -11.77 25.03 10.17
C SER A 58 -12.51 25.20 8.83
N ASP A 59 -12.29 24.32 7.85
CA ASP A 59 -13.02 24.31 6.57
C ASP A 59 -13.95 23.11 6.52
N THR A 60 -15.17 23.30 6.98
CA THR A 60 -16.17 22.23 7.10
C THR A 60 -16.83 21.87 5.76
N THR A 61 -16.55 22.59 4.68
CA THR A 61 -17.15 22.36 3.35
C THR A 61 -16.23 21.59 2.39
N ARG A 62 -14.93 21.67 2.63
CA ARG A 62 -13.93 21.04 1.77
C ARG A 62 -13.97 19.52 1.90
N LYS A 63 -13.98 18.83 0.74
CA LYS A 63 -13.77 17.38 0.63
C LYS A 63 -12.33 17.11 0.20
N TYR A 64 -11.83 15.95 0.59
CA TYR A 64 -10.42 15.57 0.42
C TYR A 64 -10.32 14.22 -0.30
N PRO A 65 -9.35 14.03 -1.21
CA PRO A 65 -8.97 12.72 -1.70
C PRO A 65 -8.74 11.76 -0.53
N LEU A 66 -9.08 10.48 -0.74
CA LEU A 66 -8.80 9.41 0.21
C LEU A 66 -7.63 8.56 -0.28
N ILE A 67 -6.62 8.39 0.55
CA ILE A 67 -5.54 7.44 0.34
C ILE A 67 -5.69 6.31 1.36
N VAL A 68 -5.85 5.09 0.88
CA VAL A 68 -5.84 3.88 1.73
C VAL A 68 -4.47 3.23 1.59
N GLN A 69 -3.67 3.27 2.67
CA GLN A 69 -2.35 2.66 2.75
C GLN A 69 -2.45 1.30 3.44
N LEU A 70 -2.23 0.22 2.70
CA LEU A 70 -2.17 -1.12 3.24
C LEU A 70 -0.85 -1.36 4.00
N ASP A 71 -0.85 -2.30 4.95
CA ASP A 71 0.30 -2.59 5.82
C ASP A 71 0.87 -1.36 6.56
N PRO A 72 0.05 -0.53 7.21
CA PRO A 72 0.47 0.79 7.69
C PRO A 72 1.65 0.73 8.66
N THR A 73 1.77 -0.33 9.49
CA THR A 73 2.81 -0.46 10.52
C THR A 73 3.66 -1.73 10.39
N PHE A 74 3.48 -2.50 9.29
CA PHE A 74 4.10 -3.82 9.16
C PHE A 74 5.63 -3.80 9.30
N VAL A 75 6.14 -4.58 10.26
CA VAL A 75 7.59 -4.89 10.49
C VAL A 75 8.51 -3.66 10.43
N GLY A 76 8.09 -2.53 11.03
CA GLY A 76 8.94 -1.33 11.09
C GLY A 76 9.19 -0.64 9.74
N LEU A 77 8.41 -0.96 8.72
CA LEU A 77 8.52 -0.34 7.39
C LEU A 77 7.83 1.03 7.31
N HIS A 78 7.10 1.43 8.35
CA HIS A 78 6.52 2.77 8.50
C HIS A 78 5.74 3.28 7.28
N GLN A 79 5.02 2.39 6.58
CA GLN A 79 4.39 2.73 5.30
C GLN A 79 3.36 3.86 5.43
N PHE A 80 2.56 3.84 6.52
CA PHE A 80 1.63 4.94 6.80
C PHE A 80 2.37 6.27 7.03
N ASP A 81 3.44 6.24 7.83
CA ASP A 81 4.19 7.46 8.17
C ASP A 81 4.88 8.05 6.93
N ILE A 82 5.41 7.19 6.04
CA ILE A 82 5.97 7.60 4.74
C ILE A 82 4.89 8.27 3.89
N THR A 83 3.73 7.63 3.72
CA THR A 83 2.65 8.16 2.87
C THR A 83 2.08 9.45 3.44
N ALA A 84 1.74 9.49 4.73
CA ALA A 84 1.20 10.66 5.39
C ALA A 84 2.19 11.83 5.42
N GLY A 85 3.47 11.54 5.62
CA GLY A 85 4.53 12.53 5.61
C GLY A 85 4.78 13.13 4.24
N LEU A 86 4.86 12.30 3.17
CA LEU A 86 5.00 12.80 1.79
C LEU A 86 3.79 13.66 1.37
N VAL A 87 2.57 13.24 1.73
CA VAL A 87 1.37 14.07 1.50
C VAL A 87 1.48 15.40 2.23
N SER A 88 1.96 15.40 3.48
CA SER A 88 2.13 16.62 4.26
C SER A 88 3.15 17.57 3.64
N GLU A 89 4.30 17.05 3.26
CA GLU A 89 5.41 17.80 2.66
C GLU A 89 4.99 18.42 1.33
N TYR A 90 4.46 17.63 0.41
CA TYR A 90 4.15 18.08 -0.93
C TYR A 90 2.87 18.93 -1.03
N ALA A 91 1.94 18.74 -0.10
CA ALA A 91 0.78 19.63 0.01
C ALA A 91 1.19 21.02 0.55
N ALA A 92 2.13 21.08 1.51
CA ALA A 92 2.67 22.35 1.99
C ALA A 92 3.43 23.13 0.91
N GLU A 93 4.05 22.40 -0.04
CA GLU A 93 4.72 22.98 -1.23
C GLU A 93 3.74 23.34 -2.36
N GLY A 94 2.46 22.99 -2.23
CA GLY A 94 1.46 23.20 -3.28
C GLY A 94 1.59 22.26 -4.49
N ARG A 95 2.38 21.19 -4.37
CA ARG A 95 2.62 20.21 -5.44
C ARG A 95 1.51 19.17 -5.50
N TRP A 96 0.97 18.73 -4.35
CA TRP A 96 -0.15 17.81 -4.25
C TRP A 96 -1.31 18.44 -3.51
N PRO A 97 -2.54 17.94 -3.69
CA PRO A 97 -3.64 18.31 -2.83
C PRO A 97 -3.45 17.73 -1.43
N GLU A 98 -3.99 18.40 -0.41
CA GLU A 98 -4.18 17.78 0.89
C GLU A 98 -5.12 16.57 0.75
N ALA A 99 -4.79 15.46 1.40
CA ALA A 99 -5.56 14.21 1.38
C ALA A 99 -5.74 13.64 2.79
N ILE A 100 -6.82 12.90 2.98
CA ILE A 100 -7.00 12.05 4.16
C ILE A 100 -6.28 10.74 3.88
N VAL A 101 -5.41 10.31 4.81
CA VAL A 101 -4.71 9.02 4.71
C VAL A 101 -5.30 8.08 5.76
N VAL A 102 -5.72 6.90 5.33
CA VAL A 102 -6.25 5.84 6.18
C VAL A 102 -5.41 4.59 6.02
N GLY A 103 -4.91 4.06 7.13
CA GLY A 103 -4.16 2.79 7.16
C GLY A 103 -4.95 1.75 7.94
N PRO A 104 -5.62 0.79 7.29
CA PRO A 104 -6.21 -0.36 7.99
C PRO A 104 -5.09 -1.27 8.49
N ASP A 105 -4.93 -1.31 9.79
CA ASP A 105 -3.95 -2.15 10.50
C ASP A 105 -4.65 -3.33 11.17
N TYR A 106 -3.88 -4.28 11.62
CA TYR A 106 -4.35 -5.50 12.25
C TYR A 106 -4.15 -5.43 13.76
N ALA A 107 -5.14 -5.89 14.52
CA ALA A 107 -4.96 -6.14 15.94
C ALA A 107 -4.00 -7.33 16.18
N ASP A 108 -4.04 -8.34 15.30
CA ASP A 108 -3.10 -9.47 15.27
C ASP A 108 -2.32 -9.48 13.93
N PRO A 109 -0.98 -9.34 13.93
CA PRO A 109 -0.16 -9.38 12.72
C PRO A 109 -0.31 -10.65 11.88
N ASN A 110 -0.76 -11.77 12.47
CA ASN A 110 -0.99 -13.01 11.75
C ASN A 110 -2.17 -12.93 10.77
N THR A 111 -3.08 -11.98 10.96
CA THR A 111 -4.24 -11.78 10.09
C THR A 111 -3.88 -11.17 8.74
N ARG A 112 -2.70 -10.57 8.58
CA ARG A 112 -2.21 -9.97 7.34
C ARG A 112 -2.30 -10.92 6.15
N LEU A 113 -1.87 -12.17 6.31
CA LEU A 113 -1.91 -13.16 5.23
C LEU A 113 -3.35 -13.60 4.90
N ARG A 114 -4.27 -13.55 5.87
CA ARG A 114 -5.70 -13.75 5.59
C ARG A 114 -6.18 -12.77 4.52
N ASP A 115 -5.77 -11.51 4.61
CA ASP A 115 -6.33 -10.44 3.81
C ASP A 115 -5.59 -10.22 2.47
N TYR A 116 -4.30 -10.58 2.36
CA TYR A 116 -3.50 -10.18 1.21
C TYR A 116 -3.06 -11.34 0.30
N VAL A 117 -3.32 -12.58 0.65
CA VAL A 117 -3.00 -13.71 -0.22
C VAL A 117 -4.14 -14.05 -1.17
N LEU A 118 -3.80 -14.58 -2.35
CA LEU A 118 -4.80 -15.07 -3.28
C LEU A 118 -5.51 -16.31 -2.71
N PRO A 119 -6.84 -16.44 -2.89
CA PRO A 119 -7.58 -17.62 -2.45
C PRO A 119 -7.10 -18.88 -3.17
N LYS A 120 -7.14 -20.02 -2.47
CA LYS A 120 -6.81 -21.35 -3.02
C LYS A 120 -7.96 -22.32 -2.75
N PRO A 121 -8.62 -22.89 -3.77
CA PRO A 121 -8.38 -22.66 -5.19
C PRO A 121 -8.82 -21.26 -5.64
N LEU A 122 -8.09 -20.71 -6.62
CA LEU A 122 -8.49 -19.49 -7.29
C LEU A 122 -9.60 -19.82 -8.30
N THR A 123 -10.78 -19.26 -8.12
CA THR A 123 -11.96 -19.53 -8.97
C THR A 123 -12.57 -18.24 -9.50
N PRO A 124 -13.18 -18.24 -10.71
CA PRO A 124 -13.83 -17.06 -11.27
C PRO A 124 -15.04 -16.56 -10.45
N SER A 125 -15.63 -17.42 -9.62
CA SER A 125 -16.79 -17.08 -8.79
C SER A 125 -16.44 -16.25 -7.56
N PHE A 126 -15.14 -15.97 -7.35
CA PHE A 126 -14.65 -15.22 -6.20
C PHE A 126 -15.15 -15.83 -4.86
N SER A 127 -14.28 -16.59 -4.23
CA SER A 127 -14.62 -17.53 -3.14
C SER A 127 -15.09 -16.87 -1.83
N GLY A 128 -14.99 -15.54 -1.72
CA GLY A 128 -15.24 -14.83 -0.45
C GLY A 128 -14.22 -15.20 0.63
N GLN A 129 -13.01 -15.60 0.24
CA GLN A 129 -11.91 -15.96 1.13
C GLN A 129 -10.66 -15.11 0.83
N ASN A 130 -9.80 -14.94 1.81
CA ASN A 130 -8.54 -14.22 1.68
C ASN A 130 -8.74 -12.82 1.09
N VAL A 131 -7.97 -12.42 0.08
CA VAL A 131 -8.04 -11.09 -0.53
C VAL A 131 -9.42 -10.78 -1.14
N ASP A 132 -10.21 -11.75 -1.55
CA ASP A 132 -11.58 -11.53 -2.00
C ASP A 132 -12.50 -11.13 -0.85
N LEU A 133 -12.34 -11.75 0.31
CA LEU A 133 -13.05 -11.35 1.52
C LEU A 133 -12.61 -9.95 1.97
N PHE A 134 -11.30 -9.66 1.93
CA PHE A 134 -10.77 -8.33 2.24
C PHE A 134 -11.29 -7.24 1.28
N TYR A 135 -11.41 -7.55 -0.03
CA TYR A 135 -12.09 -6.64 -0.97
C TYR A 135 -13.50 -6.28 -0.49
N ARG A 136 -14.26 -7.25 0.04
CA ARG A 136 -15.58 -7.00 0.61
C ARG A 136 -15.51 -6.18 1.89
N VAL A 137 -14.57 -6.45 2.78
CA VAL A 137 -14.34 -5.64 3.98
C VAL A 137 -14.06 -4.19 3.61
N LEU A 138 -13.21 -3.94 2.61
CA LEU A 138 -12.97 -2.58 2.12
C LEU A 138 -14.25 -1.95 1.56
N LYS A 139 -14.99 -2.68 0.71
CA LYS A 139 -16.17 -2.17 0.00
C LYS A 139 -17.37 -1.96 0.93
N GLU A 140 -17.63 -2.91 1.83
CA GLU A 140 -18.88 -2.99 2.59
C GLU A 140 -18.75 -2.39 4.00
N GLU A 141 -17.53 -2.28 4.55
CA GLU A 141 -17.31 -1.85 5.94
C GLU A 141 -16.35 -0.66 6.05
N ILE A 142 -15.08 -0.78 5.63
CA ILE A 142 -14.07 0.26 5.87
C ILE A 142 -14.40 1.56 5.11
N LEU A 143 -14.62 1.50 3.79
CA LEU A 143 -14.91 2.70 3.00
C LEU A 143 -16.21 3.37 3.42
N PRO A 144 -17.33 2.67 3.64
CA PRO A 144 -18.55 3.29 4.17
C PRO A 144 -18.34 3.96 5.53
N TYR A 145 -17.61 3.31 6.45
CA TYR A 145 -17.31 3.89 7.75
C TYR A 145 -16.51 5.19 7.63
N VAL A 146 -15.45 5.18 6.82
CA VAL A 146 -14.58 6.35 6.60
C VAL A 146 -15.34 7.48 5.92
N GLU A 147 -16.18 7.18 4.92
CA GLU A 147 -16.94 8.19 4.17
C GLU A 147 -18.10 8.78 4.99
N GLN A 148 -18.67 8.02 5.90
CA GLN A 148 -19.67 8.55 6.82
C GLN A 148 -19.06 9.50 7.84
N LYS A 149 -17.82 9.23 8.27
CA LYS A 149 -17.18 9.97 9.36
C LYS A 149 -16.38 11.18 8.88
N TYR A 150 -15.81 11.10 7.67
CA TYR A 150 -14.88 12.11 7.16
C TYR A 150 -15.36 12.69 5.82
N ARG A 151 -14.94 13.93 5.56
CA ARG A 151 -15.27 14.64 4.30
C ARG A 151 -14.40 14.15 3.14
N ILE A 152 -14.75 13.00 2.59
CA ILE A 152 -14.07 12.35 1.48
C ILE A 152 -14.63 12.84 0.15
N ASP A 153 -13.72 13.12 -0.80
CA ASP A 153 -14.04 13.16 -2.23
C ASP A 153 -14.00 11.74 -2.78
N SER A 154 -15.14 11.11 -2.89
CA SER A 154 -15.25 9.73 -3.35
C SER A 154 -14.89 9.53 -4.83
N SER A 155 -14.71 10.62 -5.60
CA SER A 155 -14.22 10.54 -6.99
C SER A 155 -12.71 10.25 -7.06
N LEU A 156 -11.97 10.50 -5.99
CA LEU A 156 -10.52 10.26 -5.91
C LEU A 156 -10.17 9.43 -4.67
N ARG A 157 -10.31 8.11 -4.82
CA ARG A 157 -9.83 7.12 -3.86
C ARG A 157 -8.60 6.43 -4.42
N ILE A 158 -7.53 6.40 -3.66
CA ILE A 158 -6.22 5.85 -4.02
C ILE A 158 -5.92 4.67 -3.09
N LEU A 159 -5.54 3.53 -3.64
CA LEU A 159 -5.09 2.36 -2.89
C LEU A 159 -3.59 2.18 -3.04
N ILE A 160 -2.86 2.04 -1.94
CA ILE A 160 -1.41 1.84 -1.94
C ILE A 160 -1.08 0.56 -1.18
N GLY A 161 -0.25 -0.29 -1.76
CA GLY A 161 0.26 -1.48 -1.10
C GLY A 161 1.66 -1.85 -1.57
N HIS A 162 2.45 -2.40 -0.66
CA HIS A 162 3.80 -2.88 -0.90
C HIS A 162 3.87 -4.38 -0.62
N SER A 163 4.68 -5.12 -1.38
CA SER A 163 4.88 -6.56 -1.15
C SER A 163 3.56 -7.34 -1.23
N ALA A 164 3.16 -8.08 -0.20
CA ALA A 164 1.85 -8.74 -0.16
C ALA A 164 0.68 -7.74 -0.23
N GLY A 165 0.83 -6.52 0.30
CA GLY A 165 -0.14 -5.44 0.09
C GLY A 165 -0.31 -5.08 -1.39
N ALA A 166 0.75 -5.12 -2.20
CA ALA A 166 0.66 -4.92 -3.64
C ALA A 166 -0.05 -6.09 -4.35
N THR A 167 0.01 -7.31 -3.79
CA THR A 167 -0.84 -8.44 -4.22
C THR A 167 -2.32 -8.07 -4.11
N ALA A 168 -2.72 -7.53 -2.96
CA ALA A 168 -4.08 -7.08 -2.75
C ALA A 168 -4.46 -5.93 -3.71
N VAL A 169 -3.56 -4.97 -3.96
CA VAL A 169 -3.78 -3.90 -4.93
C VAL A 169 -4.11 -4.45 -6.32
N TYR A 170 -3.32 -5.38 -6.85
CA TYR A 170 -3.59 -5.98 -8.16
C TYR A 170 -4.91 -6.75 -8.17
N TYR A 171 -5.17 -7.56 -7.14
CA TYR A 171 -6.41 -8.29 -7.04
C TYR A 171 -7.63 -7.35 -7.07
N ILE A 172 -7.64 -6.33 -6.23
CA ILE A 172 -8.72 -5.36 -6.11
C ILE A 172 -8.92 -4.60 -7.42
N THR A 173 -7.82 -4.22 -8.10
CA THR A 173 -7.84 -3.56 -9.41
C THR A 173 -8.58 -4.40 -10.45
N PHE A 174 -8.22 -5.67 -10.60
CA PHE A 174 -8.79 -6.55 -11.62
C PHE A 174 -10.06 -7.30 -11.17
N ARG A 175 -10.42 -7.20 -9.89
CA ARG A 175 -11.68 -7.73 -9.37
C ARG A 175 -12.90 -6.96 -9.87
N HIS A 176 -12.70 -5.70 -10.23
CA HIS A 176 -13.74 -4.84 -10.77
C HIS A 176 -14.42 -5.44 -12.00
N ALA A 177 -15.74 -5.27 -12.07
CA ALA A 177 -16.54 -5.65 -13.25
C ALA A 177 -17.74 -4.71 -13.42
N PRO A 178 -17.93 -4.12 -14.63
CA PRO A 178 -19.13 -3.33 -14.89
C PRO A 178 -20.42 -4.11 -14.59
N PRO A 179 -21.54 -3.43 -14.22
CA PRO A 179 -21.71 -1.97 -14.26
C PRO A 179 -21.18 -1.20 -13.04
N GLU A 180 -20.64 -1.89 -12.02
CA GLU A 180 -20.09 -1.20 -10.85
C GLU A 180 -18.84 -0.42 -11.24
N PRO A 181 -18.63 0.80 -10.70
CA PRO A 181 -17.36 1.52 -10.88
C PRO A 181 -16.24 0.82 -10.10
N PRO A 182 -14.97 1.04 -10.49
CA PRO A 182 -13.84 0.60 -9.66
C PRO A 182 -13.96 1.14 -8.23
N LEU A 183 -13.58 0.31 -7.26
CA LEU A 183 -13.60 0.71 -5.85
C LEU A 183 -12.62 1.87 -5.56
N PHE A 184 -11.52 1.91 -6.32
CA PHE A 184 -10.51 2.97 -6.30
C PHE A 184 -10.31 3.51 -7.71
N SER A 185 -10.17 4.83 -7.83
CA SER A 185 -9.88 5.51 -9.10
C SER A 185 -8.38 5.57 -9.41
N ALA A 186 -7.55 5.23 -8.44
CA ALA A 186 -6.10 5.11 -8.65
C ALA A 186 -5.50 4.08 -7.68
N ALA A 187 -4.37 3.49 -8.08
CA ALA A 187 -3.66 2.52 -7.26
C ALA A 187 -2.14 2.56 -7.48
N ILE A 188 -1.39 2.24 -6.41
CA ILE A 188 0.07 2.07 -6.44
C ILE A 188 0.38 0.67 -5.91
N ALA A 189 0.93 -0.18 -6.78
CA ALA A 189 1.40 -1.52 -6.44
C ALA A 189 2.93 -1.50 -6.35
N ALA A 190 3.46 -1.40 -5.12
CA ALA A 190 4.87 -1.20 -4.86
C ALA A 190 5.59 -2.54 -4.65
N ASP A 191 6.54 -2.82 -5.51
CA ASP A 191 7.52 -3.91 -5.42
C ASP A 191 6.95 -5.27 -4.99
N ASN A 192 6.12 -5.83 -5.84
CA ASN A 192 5.54 -7.16 -5.62
C ASN A 192 6.24 -8.25 -6.43
N GLY A 193 6.44 -9.40 -5.77
CA GLY A 193 6.66 -10.66 -6.48
C GLY A 193 5.36 -11.11 -7.16
N ILE A 194 5.33 -11.09 -8.48
CA ILE A 194 4.14 -11.44 -9.25
C ILE A 194 3.90 -12.96 -9.20
N GLU A 195 2.80 -13.37 -8.59
CA GLU A 195 2.35 -14.75 -8.57
C GLU A 195 1.56 -15.10 -9.85
N GLU A 196 1.60 -16.37 -10.30
CA GLU A 196 0.86 -16.84 -11.47
C GLU A 196 -0.65 -16.54 -11.39
N GLY A 197 -1.21 -16.52 -10.20
CA GLY A 197 -2.61 -16.19 -9.95
C GLY A 197 -3.03 -14.80 -10.45
N PHE A 198 -2.11 -13.82 -10.52
CA PHE A 198 -2.43 -12.50 -11.06
C PHE A 198 -2.78 -12.54 -12.54
N PHE A 199 -2.03 -13.31 -13.32
CA PHE A 199 -2.32 -13.48 -14.74
C PHE A 199 -3.70 -14.09 -14.97
N THR A 200 -4.15 -14.90 -14.02
CA THR A 200 -5.50 -15.49 -14.05
C THR A 200 -6.57 -14.46 -13.72
N VAL A 201 -6.38 -13.66 -12.65
CA VAL A 201 -7.35 -12.63 -12.25
C VAL A 201 -7.45 -11.53 -13.32
N GLU A 202 -6.32 -11.08 -13.87
CA GLU A 202 -6.29 -10.12 -14.97
C GLU A 202 -7.01 -10.67 -16.22
N ARG A 203 -6.76 -11.94 -16.58
CA ARG A 203 -7.46 -12.59 -17.70
C ARG A 203 -8.98 -12.61 -17.48
N TRP A 204 -9.47 -12.97 -16.30
CA TRP A 204 -10.89 -12.95 -15.99
C TRP A 204 -11.50 -11.54 -16.09
N HIS A 205 -10.74 -10.51 -15.72
CA HIS A 205 -11.16 -9.14 -15.94
C HIS A 205 -11.30 -8.87 -17.45
N ALA A 206 -10.28 -9.17 -18.24
CA ALA A 206 -10.25 -8.95 -19.67
C ALA A 206 -11.34 -9.73 -20.43
N GLU A 207 -11.74 -10.92 -19.96
CA GLU A 207 -12.83 -11.71 -20.53
C GLU A 207 -14.22 -11.08 -20.26
N ARG A 208 -14.35 -10.26 -19.22
CA ARG A 208 -15.61 -9.62 -18.84
C ARG A 208 -15.73 -8.21 -19.40
N THR A 209 -14.63 -7.50 -19.55
CA THR A 209 -14.64 -6.09 -19.96
C THR A 209 -13.29 -5.64 -20.47
N ASN A 210 -13.30 -4.64 -21.37
CA ASN A 210 -12.11 -3.88 -21.76
C ASN A 210 -12.04 -2.50 -21.06
N SER A 211 -12.85 -2.26 -20.03
CA SER A 211 -12.91 -0.99 -19.33
C SER A 211 -12.18 -1.11 -17.98
N LEU A 212 -11.21 -0.23 -17.75
CA LEU A 212 -10.51 -0.09 -16.47
C LEU A 212 -10.21 1.40 -16.22
N PRO A 213 -11.22 2.21 -15.88
CA PRO A 213 -11.09 3.66 -15.78
C PRO A 213 -10.38 4.06 -14.46
N MET A 214 -9.06 3.95 -14.44
CA MET A 214 -8.24 4.29 -13.29
C MET A 214 -6.80 4.65 -13.67
N LYS A 215 -6.06 5.21 -12.71
CA LYS A 215 -4.60 5.33 -12.79
C LYS A 215 -3.94 4.19 -12.03
N LEU A 216 -3.07 3.44 -12.67
CA LEU A 216 -2.30 2.37 -12.04
C LEU A 216 -0.80 2.66 -12.20
N PHE A 217 -0.12 2.78 -11.07
CA PHE A 217 1.33 2.86 -11.02
C PHE A 217 1.90 1.62 -10.36
N THR A 218 2.94 1.04 -10.94
CA THR A 218 3.59 -0.14 -10.38
C THR A 218 5.10 0.02 -10.37
N THR A 219 5.75 -0.59 -9.38
CA THR A 219 7.20 -0.57 -9.28
C THR A 219 7.77 -1.95 -9.04
N ARG A 220 9.07 -2.07 -9.31
CA ARG A 220 9.90 -3.20 -8.97
C ARG A 220 11.25 -2.73 -8.43
N ALA A 221 11.69 -3.31 -7.31
CA ALA A 221 13.07 -3.14 -6.83
C ALA A 221 14.04 -3.98 -7.68
N LEU A 222 15.13 -3.36 -8.12
CA LEU A 222 16.10 -4.00 -9.00
C LEU A 222 16.81 -5.19 -8.32
N TRP A 223 17.02 -5.11 -7.01
CA TRP A 223 17.81 -6.10 -6.27
C TRP A 223 17.05 -7.36 -5.84
N ASN A 224 15.78 -7.50 -6.24
CA ASN A 224 14.95 -8.67 -5.91
C ASN A 224 15.25 -9.92 -6.75
N GLY A 225 16.11 -9.79 -7.77
CA GLY A 225 16.56 -10.91 -8.57
C GLY A 225 15.77 -11.20 -9.86
N ALA A 226 16.34 -12.08 -10.70
CA ALA A 226 15.90 -12.28 -12.07
C ALA A 226 14.49 -12.90 -12.21
N VAL A 227 14.08 -13.77 -11.29
CA VAL A 227 12.75 -14.42 -11.36
C VAL A 227 11.64 -13.38 -11.20
N GLN A 228 11.78 -12.48 -10.24
CA GLN A 228 10.82 -11.41 -10.03
C GLN A 228 10.80 -10.42 -11.20
N GLU A 229 11.96 -10.17 -11.82
CA GLU A 229 12.03 -9.36 -13.03
C GLU A 229 11.20 -9.95 -14.17
N ILE A 230 11.36 -11.23 -14.47
CA ILE A 230 10.68 -11.93 -15.57
C ILE A 230 9.16 -11.84 -15.36
N THR A 231 8.67 -12.17 -14.18
CA THR A 231 7.24 -12.16 -13.88
C THR A 231 6.64 -10.75 -13.86
N TYR A 232 7.39 -9.78 -13.33
CA TYR A 232 6.99 -8.38 -13.36
C TYR A 232 6.89 -7.84 -14.79
N ARG A 233 7.91 -8.07 -15.63
CA ARG A 233 7.88 -7.67 -17.05
C ARG A 233 6.73 -8.31 -17.79
N ALA A 234 6.49 -9.59 -17.59
CA ALA A 234 5.35 -10.28 -18.20
C ALA A 234 3.99 -9.67 -17.81
N LEU A 235 3.83 -9.18 -16.56
CA LEU A 235 2.62 -8.47 -16.14
C LEU A 235 2.51 -7.10 -16.80
N VAL A 236 3.60 -6.32 -16.81
CA VAL A 236 3.65 -5.00 -17.44
C VAL A 236 3.31 -5.09 -18.92
N ASP A 237 3.95 -6.01 -19.65
CA ASP A 237 3.69 -6.24 -21.08
C ASP A 237 2.24 -6.63 -21.32
N ARG A 238 1.67 -7.46 -20.46
CA ARG A 238 0.27 -7.89 -20.56
C ARG A 238 -0.70 -6.73 -20.36
N ILE A 239 -0.53 -5.93 -19.29
CA ILE A 239 -1.41 -4.79 -19.00
C ILE A 239 -1.31 -3.77 -20.14
N SER A 240 -0.09 -3.45 -20.60
CA SER A 240 0.16 -2.52 -21.70
C SER A 240 -0.48 -3.02 -23.00
N GLY A 241 -0.36 -4.31 -23.31
CA GLY A 241 -0.92 -4.92 -24.50
C GLY A 241 -2.45 -5.06 -24.54
N ARG A 242 -3.12 -4.92 -23.40
CA ARG A 242 -4.60 -4.97 -23.31
C ARG A 242 -5.29 -3.71 -23.82
N HIS A 243 -4.63 -2.57 -23.76
CA HIS A 243 -5.21 -1.28 -24.14
C HIS A 243 -6.57 -1.01 -23.47
N TYR A 244 -6.64 -1.25 -22.14
CA TYR A 244 -7.87 -1.03 -21.37
C TYR A 244 -8.34 0.42 -21.51
N GLN A 245 -9.64 0.57 -21.80
CA GLN A 245 -10.28 1.88 -21.92
C GLN A 245 -10.31 2.60 -20.57
N GLY A 246 -9.81 3.82 -20.54
CA GLY A 246 -9.77 4.65 -19.34
C GLY A 246 -8.59 4.37 -18.41
N LEU A 247 -7.74 3.39 -18.71
CA LEU A 247 -6.53 3.13 -17.93
C LEU A 247 -5.42 4.12 -18.29
N SER A 248 -4.89 4.80 -17.27
CA SER A 248 -3.57 5.43 -17.32
C SER A 248 -2.61 4.55 -16.55
N PHE A 249 -1.62 3.98 -17.24
CA PHE A 249 -0.68 3.02 -16.66
C PHE A 249 0.75 3.53 -16.76
N ALA A 250 1.49 3.42 -15.66
CA ALA A 250 2.93 3.68 -15.63
C ALA A 250 3.64 2.66 -14.74
N GLU A 251 4.91 2.41 -15.06
CA GLU A 251 5.75 1.47 -14.33
C GLU A 251 7.16 2.05 -14.12
N GLU A 252 7.83 1.58 -13.07
CA GLU A 252 9.20 1.99 -12.80
C GLU A 252 10.00 0.84 -12.16
N THR A 253 11.27 0.71 -12.58
CA THR A 253 12.25 -0.13 -11.90
C THR A 253 13.14 0.75 -11.03
N LEU A 254 13.16 0.51 -9.74
CA LEU A 254 13.87 1.29 -8.74
C LEU A 254 15.21 0.62 -8.40
N ASP A 255 16.29 1.38 -8.42
CA ASP A 255 17.64 0.89 -8.06
C ASP A 255 17.79 0.80 -6.53
N THR A 256 17.12 -0.16 -5.95
CA THR A 256 17.08 -0.38 -4.50
C THR A 256 16.68 -1.83 -4.17
N ASP A 257 16.69 -2.16 -2.88
CA ASP A 257 16.11 -3.40 -2.34
C ASP A 257 14.61 -3.29 -2.07
N HIS A 258 14.03 -4.39 -1.59
CA HIS A 258 12.61 -4.52 -1.30
C HIS A 258 12.07 -3.46 -0.32
N GLY A 259 12.76 -3.22 0.78
CA GLY A 259 12.35 -2.23 1.79
C GLY A 259 12.55 -0.80 1.31
N GLY A 260 13.64 -0.54 0.62
CA GLY A 260 13.98 0.76 0.06
C GLY A 260 13.04 1.23 -1.06
N ALA A 261 12.28 0.30 -1.66
CA ALA A 261 11.33 0.62 -2.72
C ALA A 261 10.08 1.39 -2.24
N ILE A 262 9.75 1.34 -0.95
CA ILE A 262 8.49 1.90 -0.44
C ILE A 262 8.38 3.40 -0.70
N ARG A 263 9.33 4.19 -0.18
CA ARG A 263 9.28 5.66 -0.29
C ARG A 263 9.25 6.14 -1.75
N PRO A 264 10.16 5.73 -2.65
CA PRO A 264 10.12 6.17 -4.04
C PRO A 264 8.86 5.69 -4.78
N SER A 265 8.32 4.51 -4.47
CA SER A 265 7.06 4.05 -5.07
C SER A 265 5.88 4.93 -4.71
N VAL A 266 5.79 5.36 -3.45
CA VAL A 266 4.72 6.27 -2.99
C VAL A 266 4.90 7.65 -3.58
N ASP A 267 6.12 8.21 -3.55
CA ASP A 267 6.45 9.53 -4.09
C ASP A 267 6.13 9.63 -5.59
N HIS A 268 6.74 8.75 -6.39
CA HIS A 268 6.55 8.77 -7.84
C HIS A 268 5.13 8.39 -8.25
N GLY A 269 4.52 7.43 -7.54
CA GLY A 269 3.15 7.00 -7.80
C GLY A 269 2.12 8.09 -7.49
N LEU A 270 2.22 8.79 -6.36
CA LEU A 270 1.34 9.92 -6.04
C LEU A 270 1.60 11.12 -6.97
N SER A 271 2.85 11.37 -7.36
CA SER A 271 3.17 12.38 -8.39
C SER A 271 2.50 12.06 -9.73
N PHE A 272 2.53 10.81 -10.16
CA PHE A 272 1.80 10.35 -11.36
C PHE A 272 0.28 10.52 -11.22
N ILE A 273 -0.28 10.20 -10.06
CA ILE A 273 -1.73 10.28 -9.82
C ILE A 273 -2.22 11.72 -9.75
N PHE A 274 -1.54 12.58 -9.01
CA PHE A 274 -1.93 13.98 -8.83
C PHE A 274 -1.50 14.88 -9.99
N GLY A 275 -0.65 14.41 -10.91
CA GLY A 275 -0.17 15.19 -12.04
C GLY A 275 0.91 16.20 -11.68
N GLY A 276 1.59 15.99 -10.56
CA GLY A 276 2.78 16.76 -10.18
C GLY A 276 3.93 16.44 -11.14
N SER A 277 4.57 17.47 -11.71
CA SER A 277 5.86 17.30 -12.42
C SER A 277 6.93 16.87 -11.42
N LYS A 278 7.76 15.92 -11.84
CA LYS A 278 9.01 15.54 -11.15
C LYS A 278 9.93 16.74 -10.95
#